data_213f0845f0be9b365d7a2fc6ec45ca34
#
_entry.id   213f0845f0be9b365d7a2fc6ec45ca34
#
_cell.length_a   1.000
_cell.length_b   1.000
_cell.length_c   1.000
_cell.angle_alpha   90.00
_cell.angle_beta   90.00
_cell.angle_gamma   90.00
#
_symmetry.space_group_name_H-M   'P 1'
#
loop_
_entity.id
_entity.type
_entity.pdbx_description
1 polymer ?
#
loop_
_entity_poly.entity_id
_entity_poly.type
_entity_poly.pdbx_seq_one_letter_code
_entity_poly.pdbx_strand_id
1 'polypeptide(L)'
;HVSRIAPYELARVADLGDAPVNPIDLMDSLVRIEGFFRRLHEAGAVPLSAGGDHLVTLPIFRAIARDCPVGMIHFDAHSDTNDRYFGDNRYTHGTPFRRAVEEGLLDPKRTVQIGVRGSIYAADDMAFAESSGMRVIYIEEFSAIGVEKTIAEARRVAGSGPTYISFDVDGLDPVFAPGTGTPEIGGLTTREAQQILRGLQGLDLIGGDVVEVAPPFDPSGNTALVGANLMFEILCLLADAVGRRRAA
;
A
#
# COMPACT_ATOMS: atom_id res chain seq x y z
N HIS A 1 -16.29 6.77 13.07
CA HIS A 1 -16.92 5.52 12.61
C HIS A 1 -16.95 4.44 13.72
N VAL A 2 -17.12 3.17 13.37
CA VAL A 2 -17.33 2.06 14.33
C VAL A 2 -16.18 1.91 15.34
N SER A 3 -14.91 2.11 14.90
CA SER A 3 -13.73 2.04 15.77
C SER A 3 -13.61 3.21 16.75
N ARG A 4 -14.43 4.26 16.58
CA ARG A 4 -14.47 5.46 17.44
C ARG A 4 -13.09 6.13 17.61
N ILE A 5 -12.23 6.03 16.60
CA ILE A 5 -10.95 6.74 16.56
C ILE A 5 -11.21 8.17 16.12
N ALA A 6 -10.70 9.13 16.89
CA ALA A 6 -10.69 10.55 16.55
C ALA A 6 -9.24 10.93 16.16
N PRO A 7 -8.86 10.84 14.86
CA PRO A 7 -7.46 10.95 14.45
C PRO A 7 -6.82 12.29 14.83
N TYR A 8 -7.58 13.37 14.76
CA TYR A 8 -7.10 14.73 15.08
C TYR A 8 -6.91 14.99 16.59
N GLU A 9 -7.45 14.13 17.46
CA GLU A 9 -7.18 14.15 18.90
C GLU A 9 -5.92 13.36 19.26
N LEU A 10 -5.63 12.30 18.49
CA LEU A 10 -4.51 11.39 18.72
C LEU A 10 -3.22 11.87 18.08
N ALA A 11 -3.31 12.55 16.94
CA ALA A 11 -2.17 12.99 16.14
C ALA A 11 -2.38 14.40 15.59
N ARG A 12 -1.26 15.11 15.41
CA ARG A 12 -1.25 16.36 14.64
C ARG A 12 -1.19 15.99 13.16
N VAL A 13 -2.23 16.33 12.41
CA VAL A 13 -2.35 16.00 10.98
C VAL A 13 -2.21 17.30 10.18
N ALA A 14 -1.42 17.26 9.11
CA ALA A 14 -1.25 18.36 8.18
C ALA A 14 -1.16 17.84 6.75
N ASP A 15 -1.78 18.54 5.83
CA ASP A 15 -1.54 18.39 4.40
C ASP A 15 -0.26 19.18 4.05
N LEU A 16 0.68 18.49 3.42
CA LEU A 16 2.00 19.07 3.07
C LEU A 16 2.13 19.33 1.57
N GLY A 17 1.04 19.21 0.83
CA GLY A 17 1.00 19.35 -0.61
C GLY A 17 1.70 18.21 -1.35
N ASP A 18 2.07 18.47 -2.60
CA ASP A 18 2.58 17.46 -3.52
C ASP A 18 4.10 17.28 -3.39
N ALA A 19 4.55 16.03 -3.45
CA ALA A 19 5.96 15.74 -3.64
C ALA A 19 6.39 16.20 -5.06
N PRO A 20 7.54 16.87 -5.22
CA PRO A 20 7.97 17.36 -6.51
C PRO A 20 8.33 16.20 -7.43
N VAL A 21 7.87 16.27 -8.68
CA VAL A 21 8.19 15.29 -9.73
C VAL A 21 8.77 15.97 -10.97
N ASN A 22 9.50 15.20 -11.77
CA ASN A 22 9.97 15.61 -13.08
C ASN A 22 9.23 14.76 -14.15
N PRO A 23 8.28 15.32 -14.89
CA PRO A 23 7.48 14.55 -15.83
C PRO A 23 8.24 14.01 -17.05
N ILE A 24 9.50 14.43 -17.23
CA ILE A 24 10.35 14.01 -18.35
C ILE A 24 11.33 12.92 -17.93
N ASP A 25 11.70 12.87 -16.63
CA ASP A 25 12.70 11.94 -16.11
C ASP A 25 12.17 11.22 -14.87
N LEU A 26 11.86 9.94 -15.05
CA LEU A 26 11.37 9.08 -13.99
C LEU A 26 12.38 8.94 -12.84
N MET A 27 13.66 8.75 -13.17
CA MET A 27 14.67 8.53 -12.12
C MET A 27 14.90 9.80 -11.28
N ASP A 28 14.85 10.99 -11.90
CA ASP A 28 14.87 12.25 -11.16
C ASP A 28 13.62 12.42 -10.29
N SER A 29 12.43 11.98 -10.77
CA SER A 29 11.20 11.96 -9.96
C SER A 29 11.36 11.09 -8.71
N LEU A 30 11.91 9.87 -8.85
CA LEU A 30 12.12 8.98 -7.69
C LEU A 30 13.07 9.63 -6.66
N VAL A 31 14.14 10.27 -7.10
CA VAL A 31 15.08 10.98 -6.21
C VAL A 31 14.39 12.14 -5.48
N ARG A 32 13.55 12.91 -6.18
CA ARG A 32 12.82 14.05 -5.59
C ARG A 32 11.79 13.59 -4.56
N ILE A 33 11.02 12.54 -4.88
CA ILE A 33 10.04 11.94 -3.96
C ILE A 33 10.78 11.42 -2.71
N GLU A 34 11.85 10.63 -2.88
CA GLU A 34 12.67 10.15 -1.77
C GLU A 34 13.16 11.31 -0.89
N GLY A 35 13.72 12.37 -1.49
CA GLY A 35 14.17 13.54 -0.75
C GLY A 35 13.07 14.28 -0.01
N PHE A 36 11.83 14.32 -0.54
CA PHE A 36 10.68 14.90 0.13
C PHE A 36 10.32 14.07 1.37
N PHE A 37 10.13 12.76 1.23
CA PHE A 37 9.75 11.89 2.35
C PHE A 37 10.86 11.72 3.39
N ARG A 38 12.13 11.81 2.99
CA ARG A 38 13.25 11.79 3.94
C ARG A 38 13.18 12.97 4.91
N ARG A 39 12.91 14.18 4.44
CA ARG A 39 12.73 15.34 5.33
C ARG A 39 11.56 15.16 6.30
N LEU A 40 10.48 14.51 5.87
CA LEU A 40 9.35 14.20 6.74
C LEU A 40 9.74 13.17 7.81
N HIS A 41 10.45 12.13 7.40
CA HIS A 41 10.94 11.09 8.32
C HIS A 41 11.90 11.66 9.36
N GLU A 42 12.87 12.49 8.95
CA GLU A 42 13.81 13.18 9.84
C GLU A 42 13.09 14.14 10.81
N ALA A 43 11.96 14.69 10.43
CA ALA A 43 11.09 15.49 11.30
C ALA A 43 10.18 14.65 12.21
N GLY A 44 10.26 13.31 12.15
CA GLY A 44 9.45 12.39 12.94
C GLY A 44 7.99 12.29 12.48
N ALA A 45 7.68 12.69 11.24
CA ALA A 45 6.35 12.59 10.67
C ALA A 45 6.09 11.16 10.14
N VAL A 46 4.85 10.71 10.29
CA VAL A 46 4.35 9.46 9.72
C VAL A 46 3.59 9.79 8.43
N PRO A 47 4.04 9.30 7.26
CA PRO A 47 3.43 9.65 5.98
C PRO A 47 2.13 8.87 5.73
N LEU A 48 1.15 9.58 5.15
CA LEU A 48 0.01 9.00 4.44
C LEU A 48 -0.05 9.69 3.07
N SER A 49 0.08 8.92 2.01
CA SER A 49 0.25 9.45 0.66
C SER A 49 -0.95 9.11 -0.22
N ALA A 50 -1.42 10.09 -1.00
CA ALA A 50 -2.23 9.84 -2.17
C ALA A 50 -1.28 9.74 -3.37
N GLY A 51 -1.16 8.59 -3.94
CA GLY A 51 -0.20 8.36 -5.00
C GLY A 51 -0.76 8.62 -6.40
N GLY A 52 0.17 8.63 -7.35
CA GLY A 52 0.03 8.28 -8.74
C GLY A 52 0.15 6.77 -8.90
N ASP A 53 0.99 6.31 -9.83
CA ASP A 53 1.24 4.88 -10.02
C ASP A 53 1.99 4.26 -8.83
N HIS A 54 1.90 2.93 -8.71
CA HIS A 54 2.38 2.21 -7.53
C HIS A 54 3.91 2.31 -7.31
N LEU A 55 4.68 2.72 -8.30
CA LEU A 55 6.13 2.92 -8.16
C LEU A 55 6.47 3.99 -7.12
N VAL A 56 5.56 4.92 -6.80
CA VAL A 56 5.80 5.97 -5.79
C VAL A 56 6.11 5.40 -4.41
N THR A 57 5.66 4.20 -4.10
CA THR A 57 5.92 3.53 -2.81
C THR A 57 7.40 3.19 -2.62
N LEU A 58 8.14 2.90 -3.69
CA LEU A 58 9.57 2.61 -3.60
C LEU A 58 10.41 3.77 -3.04
N PRO A 59 10.35 5.01 -3.56
CA PRO A 59 11.09 6.13 -2.97
C PRO A 59 10.60 6.50 -1.57
N ILE A 60 9.34 6.23 -1.22
CA ILE A 60 8.85 6.35 0.17
C ILE A 60 9.60 5.37 1.06
N PHE A 61 9.70 4.09 0.68
CA PHE A 61 10.47 3.09 1.44
C PHE A 61 11.94 3.44 1.56
N ARG A 62 12.59 3.95 0.49
CA ARG A 62 13.96 4.45 0.55
C ARG A 62 14.16 5.56 1.58
N ALA A 63 13.11 6.33 1.85
CA ALA A 63 13.13 7.40 2.85
C ALA A 63 12.91 6.89 4.28
N ILE A 64 11.97 5.94 4.49
CA ILE A 64 11.49 5.59 5.84
C ILE A 64 11.99 4.22 6.35
N ALA A 65 12.47 3.34 5.45
CA ALA A 65 12.83 1.96 5.77
C ALA A 65 14.34 1.67 5.66
N ARG A 66 15.16 2.70 5.49
CA ARG A 66 16.60 2.55 5.23
C ARG A 66 17.35 1.87 6.37
N ASP A 67 16.99 2.18 7.60
CA ASP A 67 17.70 1.70 8.78
C ASP A 67 17.09 0.40 9.35
N CYS A 68 15.86 0.09 8.96
CA CYS A 68 15.15 -1.10 9.40
C CYS A 68 14.12 -1.51 8.33
N PRO A 69 14.25 -2.71 7.74
CA PRO A 69 13.25 -3.21 6.79
C PRO A 69 11.86 -3.24 7.43
N VAL A 70 10.86 -2.80 6.67
CA VAL A 70 9.47 -2.76 7.14
C VAL A 70 8.70 -3.99 6.68
N GLY A 71 7.68 -4.39 7.45
CA GLY A 71 6.64 -5.27 6.97
C GLY A 71 5.63 -4.49 6.11
N MET A 72 4.80 -5.20 5.34
CA MET A 72 3.79 -4.56 4.51
C MET A 72 2.49 -5.35 4.50
N ILE A 73 1.39 -4.61 4.54
CA ILE A 73 0.06 -5.13 4.21
C ILE A 73 -0.34 -4.46 2.90
N HIS A 74 -0.41 -5.26 1.85
CA HIS A 74 -0.61 -4.83 0.48
C HIS A 74 -1.97 -5.30 -0.03
N PHE A 75 -2.81 -4.38 -0.46
CA PHE A 75 -4.08 -4.65 -1.11
C PHE A 75 -3.92 -4.35 -2.60
N ASP A 76 -4.15 -5.34 -3.45
CA ASP A 76 -3.89 -5.17 -4.88
C ASP A 76 -4.47 -6.37 -5.67
N ALA A 77 -4.83 -6.14 -6.91
CA ALA A 77 -5.08 -7.22 -7.86
C ALA A 77 -3.79 -7.90 -8.34
N HIS A 78 -2.64 -7.22 -8.20
CA HIS A 78 -1.34 -7.63 -8.71
C HIS A 78 -0.33 -7.85 -7.57
N SER A 79 0.80 -8.45 -7.89
CA SER A 79 1.87 -8.65 -6.89
C SER A 79 2.87 -7.50 -6.84
N ASP A 80 3.03 -6.79 -7.95
CA ASP A 80 3.99 -5.71 -8.15
C ASP A 80 5.44 -6.09 -7.82
N THR A 81 5.74 -7.37 -8.10
CA THR A 81 7.05 -7.99 -7.86
C THR A 81 7.77 -8.43 -9.14
N ASN A 82 7.34 -7.95 -10.30
CA ASN A 82 8.02 -8.24 -11.56
C ASN A 82 9.45 -7.72 -11.56
N ASP A 83 10.38 -8.45 -12.20
CA ASP A 83 11.75 -7.95 -12.35
C ASP A 83 11.81 -6.81 -13.34
N ARG A 84 11.08 -6.94 -14.44
CA ARG A 84 11.01 -6.00 -15.55
C ARG A 84 9.59 -5.97 -16.10
N TYR A 85 9.21 -4.83 -16.62
CA TYR A 85 7.91 -4.63 -17.22
C TYR A 85 8.06 -3.67 -18.41
N PHE A 86 7.19 -3.75 -19.41
CA PHE A 86 7.33 -2.95 -20.64
C PHE A 86 8.75 -3.04 -21.24
N GLY A 87 9.17 -4.26 -21.60
CA GLY A 87 10.52 -4.56 -22.07
C GLY A 87 11.51 -4.69 -20.92
N ASP A 88 12.62 -3.98 -20.98
CA ASP A 88 13.69 -4.09 -19.97
C ASP A 88 13.56 -3.08 -18.82
N ASN A 89 12.42 -2.44 -18.66
CA ASN A 89 12.25 -1.41 -17.64
C ASN A 89 12.09 -2.05 -16.24
N ARG A 90 13.01 -1.71 -15.34
CA ARG A 90 13.05 -2.19 -13.96
C ARG A 90 12.26 -1.33 -12.98
N TYR A 91 11.83 -0.15 -13.39
CA TYR A 91 11.12 0.82 -12.57
C TYR A 91 9.80 1.17 -13.23
N THR A 92 8.74 0.48 -12.81
CA THR A 92 7.35 0.66 -13.25
C THR A 92 6.42 0.39 -12.07
N HIS A 93 5.12 0.68 -12.24
CA HIS A 93 4.11 0.32 -11.26
C HIS A 93 4.12 -1.16 -10.86
N GLY A 94 4.44 -2.10 -11.76
CA GLY A 94 4.49 -3.55 -11.46
C GLY A 94 5.79 -4.06 -10.84
N THR A 95 6.72 -3.19 -10.41
CA THR A 95 8.05 -3.63 -9.95
C THR A 95 8.51 -3.11 -8.58
N PRO A 96 7.77 -2.22 -7.87
CA PRO A 96 8.27 -1.53 -6.69
C PRO A 96 8.68 -2.48 -5.56
N PHE A 97 7.90 -3.51 -5.31
CA PHE A 97 8.15 -4.37 -4.14
C PHE A 97 9.28 -5.35 -4.35
N ARG A 98 9.56 -5.76 -5.58
CA ARG A 98 10.80 -6.47 -5.87
C ARG A 98 12.02 -5.60 -5.62
N ARG A 99 12.01 -4.36 -6.11
CA ARG A 99 13.08 -3.39 -5.84
C ARG A 99 13.24 -3.15 -4.34
N ALA A 100 12.14 -2.98 -3.62
CA ALA A 100 12.18 -2.77 -2.18
C ALA A 100 12.82 -3.94 -1.41
N VAL A 101 12.53 -5.18 -1.80
CA VAL A 101 13.18 -6.37 -1.21
C VAL A 101 14.66 -6.43 -1.59
N GLU A 102 15.00 -6.23 -2.87
CA GLU A 102 16.39 -6.26 -3.34
C GLU A 102 17.26 -5.18 -2.69
N GLU A 103 16.67 -4.03 -2.38
CA GLU A 103 17.34 -2.91 -1.68
C GLU A 103 17.36 -3.09 -0.14
N GLY A 104 16.75 -4.15 0.39
CA GLY A 104 16.70 -4.43 1.83
C GLY A 104 15.77 -3.50 2.62
N LEU A 105 14.79 -2.89 1.97
CA LEU A 105 13.83 -1.94 2.56
C LEU A 105 12.56 -2.64 3.04
N LEU A 106 12.18 -3.73 2.37
CA LEU A 106 10.98 -4.51 2.65
C LEU A 106 11.37 -5.91 3.14
N ASP A 107 10.81 -6.32 4.27
CA ASP A 107 10.93 -7.70 4.76
C ASP A 107 9.85 -8.57 4.12
N PRO A 108 10.18 -9.45 3.16
CA PRO A 108 9.20 -10.27 2.49
C PRO A 108 8.48 -11.25 3.44
N LYS A 109 9.14 -11.69 4.53
CA LYS A 109 8.52 -12.60 5.51
C LYS A 109 7.49 -11.91 6.41
N ARG A 110 7.49 -10.58 6.41
CA ARG A 110 6.53 -9.73 7.11
C ARG A 110 5.61 -8.99 6.14
N THR A 111 5.54 -9.47 4.89
CA THR A 111 4.70 -8.92 3.83
C THR A 111 3.55 -9.87 3.51
N VAL A 112 2.33 -9.34 3.53
CA VAL A 112 1.12 -10.03 3.05
C VAL A 112 0.48 -9.23 1.92
N GLN A 113 0.17 -9.92 0.83
CA GLN A 113 -0.55 -9.40 -0.32
C GLN A 113 -1.96 -9.97 -0.32
N ILE A 114 -2.98 -9.14 -0.50
CA ILE A 114 -4.40 -9.50 -0.35
C ILE A 114 -5.16 -9.08 -1.60
N GLY A 115 -5.79 -10.05 -2.28
CA GLY A 115 -6.66 -9.78 -3.41
C GLY A 115 -6.05 -10.09 -4.77
N VAL A 116 -4.83 -10.61 -4.81
CA VAL A 116 -4.11 -10.92 -6.05
C VAL A 116 -4.93 -11.86 -6.93
N ARG A 117 -5.17 -11.44 -8.18
CA ARG A 117 -5.97 -12.15 -9.18
C ARG A 117 -5.66 -11.72 -10.61
N GLY A 118 -4.82 -10.69 -10.74
CA GLY A 118 -4.51 -10.06 -12.02
C GLY A 118 -3.95 -11.04 -13.03
N SER A 119 -4.12 -10.67 -14.28
CA SER A 119 -3.58 -11.43 -15.41
C SER A 119 -2.06 -11.49 -15.33
N ILE A 120 -1.49 -12.67 -15.54
CA ILE A 120 -0.03 -12.88 -15.58
C ILE A 120 0.45 -12.93 -17.03
N TYR A 121 1.66 -12.43 -17.28
CA TYR A 121 2.30 -12.44 -18.60
C TYR A 121 3.17 -13.67 -18.81
N ALA A 122 3.72 -14.20 -17.74
CA ALA A 122 4.53 -15.40 -17.73
C ALA A 122 4.16 -16.31 -16.55
N ALA A 123 4.38 -17.60 -16.69
CA ALA A 123 4.03 -18.58 -15.67
C ALA A 123 4.78 -18.37 -14.33
N ASP A 124 5.88 -17.63 -14.34
CA ASP A 124 6.74 -17.35 -13.20
C ASP A 124 6.59 -15.93 -12.63
N ASP A 125 5.61 -15.16 -13.08
CA ASP A 125 5.37 -13.78 -12.58
C ASP A 125 5.18 -13.73 -11.06
N MET A 126 4.59 -14.77 -10.47
CA MET A 126 4.41 -14.86 -9.01
C MET A 126 5.59 -15.49 -8.27
N ALA A 127 6.57 -16.05 -8.98
CA ALA A 127 7.64 -16.83 -8.37
C ALA A 127 8.50 -16.02 -7.39
N PHE A 128 8.70 -14.73 -7.65
CA PHE A 128 9.47 -13.89 -6.73
C PHE A 128 8.72 -13.66 -5.41
N ALA A 129 7.45 -13.29 -5.45
CA ALA A 129 6.64 -13.09 -4.25
C ALA A 129 6.63 -14.34 -3.38
N GLU A 130 6.38 -15.50 -3.98
CA GLU A 130 6.31 -16.78 -3.28
C GLU A 130 7.67 -17.24 -2.75
N SER A 131 8.73 -17.20 -3.57
CA SER A 131 10.07 -17.68 -3.19
C SER A 131 10.79 -16.77 -2.19
N SER A 132 10.48 -15.47 -2.17
CA SER A 132 11.02 -14.54 -1.19
C SER A 132 10.41 -14.73 0.21
N GLY A 133 9.27 -15.42 0.29
CA GLY A 133 8.57 -15.70 1.54
C GLY A 133 7.42 -14.74 1.85
N MET A 134 6.96 -13.96 0.88
CA MET A 134 5.74 -13.18 1.01
C MET A 134 4.53 -14.10 1.17
N ARG A 135 3.56 -13.69 1.97
CA ARG A 135 2.27 -14.35 2.08
C ARG A 135 1.32 -13.74 1.06
N VAL A 136 1.00 -14.48 0.02
CA VAL A 136 0.01 -14.07 -0.99
C VAL A 136 -1.33 -14.72 -0.64
N ILE A 137 -2.36 -13.91 -0.44
CA ILE A 137 -3.77 -14.33 -0.29
C ILE A 137 -4.46 -13.98 -1.60
N TYR A 138 -4.50 -14.96 -2.49
CA TYR A 138 -5.25 -14.85 -3.74
C TYR A 138 -6.73 -14.63 -3.47
N ILE A 139 -7.44 -14.00 -4.42
CA ILE A 139 -8.86 -13.66 -4.21
C ILE A 139 -9.73 -14.91 -3.97
N GLU A 140 -9.39 -16.04 -4.58
CA GLU A 140 -10.08 -17.31 -4.37
C GLU A 140 -9.89 -17.82 -2.93
N GLU A 141 -8.67 -17.69 -2.40
CA GLU A 141 -8.42 -18.03 -1.00
C GLU A 141 -9.16 -17.08 -0.07
N PHE A 142 -9.11 -15.75 -0.35
CA PHE A 142 -9.87 -14.77 0.42
C PHE A 142 -11.36 -15.13 0.46
N SER A 143 -11.94 -15.48 -0.69
CA SER A 143 -13.35 -15.88 -0.79
C SER A 143 -13.67 -17.12 0.07
N ALA A 144 -12.72 -18.04 0.21
CA ALA A 144 -12.89 -19.25 1.01
C ALA A 144 -12.72 -19.00 2.53
N ILE A 145 -11.78 -18.14 2.93
CA ILE A 145 -11.46 -17.94 4.35
C ILE A 145 -12.23 -16.77 4.97
N GLY A 146 -12.57 -15.76 4.17
CA GLY A 146 -13.32 -14.57 4.58
C GLY A 146 -12.48 -13.54 5.33
N VAL A 147 -13.12 -12.40 5.64
CA VAL A 147 -12.51 -11.20 6.23
C VAL A 147 -11.79 -11.50 7.54
N GLU A 148 -12.42 -12.20 8.47
CA GLU A 148 -11.86 -12.42 9.82
C GLU A 148 -10.54 -13.20 9.80
N LYS A 149 -10.47 -14.26 8.99
CA LYS A 149 -9.24 -15.06 8.88
C LYS A 149 -8.15 -14.30 8.11
N THR A 150 -8.53 -13.50 7.12
CA THR A 150 -7.61 -12.60 6.41
C THR A 150 -6.98 -11.58 7.37
N ILE A 151 -7.79 -10.96 8.24
CA ILE A 151 -7.27 -10.06 9.28
C ILE A 151 -6.29 -10.80 10.20
N ALA A 152 -6.67 -11.98 10.70
CA ALA A 152 -5.83 -12.77 11.60
C ALA A 152 -4.49 -13.12 10.94
N GLU A 153 -4.51 -13.52 9.67
CA GLU A 153 -3.31 -13.86 8.90
C GLU A 153 -2.45 -12.63 8.63
N ALA A 154 -3.05 -11.50 8.22
CA ALA A 154 -2.32 -10.25 8.01
C ALA A 154 -1.59 -9.79 9.29
N ARG A 155 -2.27 -9.85 10.43
CA ARG A 155 -1.67 -9.54 11.73
C ARG A 155 -0.55 -10.51 12.12
N ARG A 156 -0.73 -11.81 11.86
CA ARG A 156 0.29 -12.83 12.12
C ARG A 156 1.55 -12.56 11.31
N VAL A 157 1.41 -12.25 10.02
CA VAL A 157 2.54 -11.98 9.11
C VAL A 157 3.23 -10.67 9.46
N ALA A 158 2.48 -9.59 9.66
CA ALA A 158 3.03 -8.28 10.04
C ALA A 158 3.83 -8.35 11.37
N GLY A 159 3.35 -9.15 12.33
CA GLY A 159 3.99 -9.27 13.63
C GLY A 159 3.94 -7.97 14.44
N SER A 160 4.97 -7.74 15.27
CA SER A 160 5.04 -6.58 16.16
C SER A 160 5.95 -5.44 15.68
N GLY A 161 6.63 -5.60 14.54
CA GLY A 161 7.57 -4.60 14.04
C GLY A 161 6.90 -3.55 13.14
N PRO A 162 7.68 -2.55 12.70
CA PRO A 162 7.19 -1.47 11.85
C PRO A 162 6.57 -2.02 10.57
N THR A 163 5.36 -1.55 10.26
CA THR A 163 4.55 -2.06 9.16
C THR A 163 3.97 -0.90 8.35
N TYR A 164 3.94 -1.05 7.04
CA TYR A 164 3.36 -0.10 6.10
C TYR A 164 2.07 -0.68 5.49
N ILE A 165 1.09 0.17 5.20
CA ILE A 165 -0.10 -0.20 4.42
C ILE A 165 0.02 0.41 3.05
N SER A 166 0.04 -0.43 2.00
CA SER A 166 -0.07 0.01 0.61
C SER A 166 -1.38 -0.49 0.02
N PHE A 167 -2.19 0.43 -0.45
CA PHE A 167 -3.51 0.12 -0.98
C PHE A 167 -3.62 0.59 -2.43
N ASP A 168 -3.53 -0.36 -3.36
CA ASP A 168 -3.93 -0.15 -4.73
C ASP A 168 -5.45 -0.22 -4.85
N VAL A 169 -6.07 0.77 -5.51
CA VAL A 169 -7.52 0.79 -5.66
C VAL A 169 -8.03 -0.31 -6.59
N ASP A 170 -7.18 -0.90 -7.42
CA ASP A 170 -7.55 -2.03 -8.27
C ASP A 170 -7.68 -3.36 -7.50
N GLY A 171 -7.19 -3.42 -6.25
CA GLY A 171 -7.53 -4.50 -5.31
C GLY A 171 -9.03 -4.62 -5.07
N LEU A 172 -9.78 -3.52 -5.25
CA LEU A 172 -11.24 -3.52 -5.26
C LEU A 172 -11.77 -4.03 -6.60
N ASP A 173 -13.01 -4.55 -6.57
CA ASP A 173 -13.71 -4.85 -7.82
C ASP A 173 -14.01 -3.55 -8.61
N PRO A 174 -13.85 -3.54 -9.95
CA PRO A 174 -14.11 -2.37 -10.80
C PRO A 174 -15.53 -1.79 -10.68
N VAL A 175 -16.49 -2.55 -10.17
CA VAL A 175 -17.83 -2.02 -9.85
C VAL A 175 -17.74 -0.92 -8.79
N PHE A 176 -16.77 -0.98 -7.88
CA PHE A 176 -16.55 0.00 -6.82
C PHE A 176 -15.47 1.02 -7.17
N ALA A 177 -14.45 0.63 -7.93
CA ALA A 177 -13.31 1.46 -8.27
C ALA A 177 -12.94 1.33 -9.77
N PRO A 178 -13.78 1.86 -10.69
CA PRO A 178 -13.52 1.76 -12.14
C PRO A 178 -12.37 2.65 -12.61
N GLY A 179 -12.00 3.68 -11.86
CA GLY A 179 -11.00 4.67 -12.23
C GLY A 179 -9.59 4.29 -11.85
N THR A 180 -9.08 3.21 -12.43
CA THR A 180 -7.70 2.74 -12.28
C THR A 180 -7.13 2.29 -13.62
N GLY A 181 -5.80 2.13 -13.70
CA GLY A 181 -5.10 1.80 -14.94
C GLY A 181 -5.25 0.34 -15.36
N THR A 182 -5.25 -0.57 -14.42
CA THR A 182 -5.24 -2.02 -14.64
C THR A 182 -6.35 -2.72 -13.84
N PRO A 183 -7.63 -2.41 -14.13
CA PRO A 183 -8.75 -2.99 -13.38
C PRO A 183 -8.90 -4.49 -13.66
N GLU A 184 -9.08 -5.27 -12.61
CA GLU A 184 -9.34 -6.72 -12.67
C GLU A 184 -10.68 -7.03 -11.98
N ILE A 185 -11.56 -7.79 -12.63
CA ILE A 185 -12.87 -8.17 -12.09
C ILE A 185 -12.74 -9.21 -10.95
N GLY A 186 -13.77 -9.32 -10.11
CA GLY A 186 -13.80 -10.29 -9.02
C GLY A 186 -13.02 -9.86 -7.78
N GLY A 187 -12.80 -8.55 -7.60
CA GLY A 187 -12.03 -7.99 -6.49
C GLY A 187 -12.81 -7.86 -5.17
N LEU A 188 -12.15 -7.24 -4.20
CA LEU A 188 -12.75 -6.94 -2.90
C LEU A 188 -13.90 -5.92 -3.06
N THR A 189 -14.92 -6.07 -2.23
CA THR A 189 -15.89 -4.99 -2.02
C THR A 189 -15.26 -3.89 -1.15
N THR A 190 -15.76 -2.66 -1.28
CA THR A 190 -15.35 -1.55 -0.39
C THR A 190 -15.62 -1.87 1.08
N ARG A 191 -16.68 -2.63 1.37
CA ARG A 191 -17.01 -3.05 2.73
C ARG A 191 -15.98 -4.02 3.30
N GLU A 192 -15.58 -5.02 2.55
CA GLU A 192 -14.54 -5.98 2.96
C GLU A 192 -13.20 -5.28 3.19
N ALA A 193 -12.80 -4.40 2.29
CA ALA A 193 -11.59 -3.59 2.43
C ALA A 193 -11.61 -2.76 3.73
N GLN A 194 -12.71 -2.05 4.02
CA GLN A 194 -12.86 -1.32 5.27
C GLN A 194 -12.81 -2.23 6.51
N GLN A 195 -13.44 -3.39 6.45
CA GLN A 195 -13.42 -4.34 7.57
C GLN A 195 -12.02 -4.87 7.83
N ILE A 196 -11.28 -5.21 6.77
CA ILE A 196 -9.89 -5.66 6.91
C ILE A 196 -9.05 -4.53 7.50
N LEU A 197 -9.08 -3.32 6.93
CA LEU A 197 -8.33 -2.17 7.45
C LEU A 197 -8.61 -1.95 8.94
N ARG A 198 -9.87 -1.87 9.35
CA ARG A 198 -10.25 -1.69 10.76
C ARG A 198 -9.72 -2.80 11.68
N GLY A 199 -9.65 -4.03 11.17
CA GLY A 199 -9.07 -5.17 11.87
C GLY A 199 -7.56 -5.08 12.09
N LEU A 200 -6.87 -4.15 11.44
CA LEU A 200 -5.43 -3.92 11.61
C LEU A 200 -5.10 -2.96 12.75
N GLN A 201 -6.09 -2.39 13.44
CA GLN A 201 -5.87 -1.52 14.60
C GLN A 201 -4.96 -2.19 15.63
N GLY A 202 -4.01 -1.45 16.17
CA GLY A 202 -3.05 -1.95 17.16
C GLY A 202 -1.74 -2.46 16.58
N LEU A 203 -1.58 -2.56 15.24
CA LEU A 203 -0.27 -2.80 14.63
C LEU A 203 0.63 -1.56 14.76
N ASP A 204 1.93 -1.77 14.69
CA ASP A 204 2.92 -0.68 14.67
C ASP A 204 3.03 -0.08 13.26
N LEU A 205 2.04 0.73 12.89
CA LEU A 205 1.96 1.32 11.55
C LEU A 205 2.80 2.58 11.47
N ILE A 206 3.70 2.63 10.49
CA ILE A 206 4.67 3.72 10.30
C ILE A 206 4.43 4.54 9.04
N GLY A 207 3.44 4.20 8.26
CA GLY A 207 3.04 4.91 7.04
C GLY A 207 2.00 4.14 6.26
N GLY A 208 1.48 4.78 5.23
CA GLY A 208 0.57 4.16 4.27
C GLY A 208 0.40 4.99 3.02
N ASP A 209 -0.14 4.37 1.99
CA ASP A 209 -0.57 5.04 0.77
C ASP A 209 -1.87 4.45 0.21
N VAL A 210 -2.49 5.21 -0.67
CA VAL A 210 -3.53 4.77 -1.59
C VAL A 210 -3.09 5.20 -2.99
N VAL A 211 -2.96 4.26 -3.90
CA VAL A 211 -2.36 4.45 -5.23
C VAL A 211 -3.30 4.04 -6.37
N GLU A 212 -2.89 4.32 -7.59
CA GLU A 212 -3.52 3.95 -8.87
C GLU A 212 -4.91 4.56 -9.09
N VAL A 213 -5.30 5.61 -8.36
CA VAL A 213 -6.50 6.38 -8.70
C VAL A 213 -6.24 7.16 -9.99
N ALA A 214 -6.96 6.81 -11.05
CA ALA A 214 -6.87 7.41 -12.38
C ALA A 214 -8.19 8.12 -12.77
N PRO A 215 -8.41 9.37 -12.37
CA PRO A 215 -9.67 10.11 -12.59
C PRO A 215 -10.15 10.14 -14.06
N PRO A 216 -9.28 10.18 -15.10
CA PRO A 216 -9.74 10.15 -16.47
C PRO A 216 -10.53 8.90 -16.87
N PHE A 217 -10.37 7.79 -16.13
CA PHE A 217 -11.10 6.54 -16.38
C PHE A 217 -12.39 6.42 -15.56
N ASP A 218 -12.65 7.36 -14.66
CA ASP A 218 -13.88 7.42 -13.88
C ASP A 218 -14.56 8.79 -13.95
N PRO A 219 -15.43 9.00 -14.95
CA PRO A 219 -16.15 10.26 -15.08
C PRO A 219 -17.07 10.59 -13.90
N SER A 220 -17.43 9.58 -13.09
CA SER A 220 -18.27 9.77 -11.90
C SER A 220 -17.52 10.33 -10.71
N GLY A 221 -16.19 10.16 -10.65
CA GLY A 221 -15.36 10.47 -9.50
C GLY A 221 -15.52 9.49 -8.33
N ASN A 222 -16.21 8.37 -8.54
CA ASN A 222 -16.48 7.39 -7.47
C ASN A 222 -15.19 6.79 -6.91
N THR A 223 -14.22 6.46 -7.77
CA THR A 223 -12.92 5.90 -7.35
C THR A 223 -12.15 6.86 -6.47
N ALA A 224 -12.13 8.15 -6.82
CA ALA A 224 -11.50 9.17 -5.98
C ALA A 224 -12.19 9.29 -4.62
N LEU A 225 -13.53 9.21 -4.57
CA LEU A 225 -14.28 9.18 -3.32
C LEU A 225 -13.96 7.95 -2.48
N VAL A 226 -13.86 6.77 -3.10
CA VAL A 226 -13.47 5.52 -2.45
C VAL A 226 -12.04 5.65 -1.91
N GLY A 227 -11.10 6.12 -2.73
CA GLY A 227 -9.71 6.35 -2.31
C GLY A 227 -9.60 7.28 -1.10
N ALA A 228 -10.34 8.41 -1.10
CA ALA A 228 -10.38 9.33 0.03
C ALA A 228 -10.93 8.67 1.31
N ASN A 229 -11.94 7.79 1.20
CA ASN A 229 -12.46 7.04 2.34
C ASN A 229 -11.44 6.02 2.86
N LEU A 230 -10.74 5.31 1.98
CA LEU A 230 -9.68 4.38 2.38
C LEU A 230 -8.52 5.12 3.06
N MET A 231 -8.11 6.27 2.52
CA MET A 231 -7.14 7.14 3.18
C MET A 231 -7.58 7.54 4.58
N PHE A 232 -8.86 7.86 4.78
CA PHE A 232 -9.37 8.20 6.11
C PHE A 232 -9.33 6.99 7.07
N GLU A 233 -9.64 5.78 6.61
CA GLU A 233 -9.49 4.57 7.41
C GLU A 233 -8.03 4.35 7.81
N ILE A 234 -7.08 4.50 6.87
CA ILE A 234 -5.64 4.38 7.14
C ILE A 234 -5.18 5.51 8.08
N LEU A 235 -5.64 6.74 7.90
CA LEU A 235 -5.34 7.86 8.80
C LEU A 235 -5.73 7.53 10.26
N CYS A 236 -6.91 6.95 10.47
CA CYS A 236 -7.34 6.54 11.80
C CYS A 236 -6.39 5.52 12.42
N LEU A 237 -5.93 4.53 11.63
CA LEU A 237 -4.98 3.51 12.09
C LEU A 237 -3.61 4.10 12.41
N LEU A 238 -3.10 5.00 11.56
CA LEU A 238 -1.84 5.70 11.79
C LEU A 238 -1.90 6.59 13.03
N ALA A 239 -3.01 7.32 13.23
CA ALA A 239 -3.20 8.15 14.41
C ALA A 239 -3.25 7.31 15.69
N ASP A 240 -3.91 6.15 15.69
CA ASP A 240 -3.89 5.20 16.79
C ASP A 240 -2.45 4.73 17.10
N ALA A 241 -1.68 4.35 16.07
CA ALA A 241 -0.28 3.94 16.24
C ALA A 241 0.61 5.06 16.79
N VAL A 242 0.45 6.30 16.30
CA VAL A 242 1.17 7.48 16.81
C VAL A 242 0.78 7.77 18.25
N GLY A 243 -0.51 7.71 18.58
CA GLY A 243 -1.01 7.92 19.95
C GLY A 243 -0.43 6.91 20.93
N ARG A 244 -0.38 5.63 20.55
CA ARG A 244 0.21 4.56 21.37
C ARG A 244 1.71 4.75 21.59
N ARG A 245 2.48 5.13 20.55
CA ARG A 245 3.92 5.42 20.68
C ARG A 245 4.22 6.60 21.58
N ARG A 246 3.31 7.58 21.68
CA ARG A 246 3.47 8.73 22.59
C ARG A 246 3.13 8.41 24.03
N ALA A 247 2.33 7.38 24.26
CA ALA A 247 1.89 6.96 25.59
C ALA A 247 2.81 5.92 26.24
N ALA A 248 3.70 5.29 25.47
CA ALA A 248 4.69 4.30 25.91
C ALA A 248 6.00 4.98 26.36
#